data_ff6ad5ee999f34b80a1463c334d02499
#
_entry.id   ff6ad5ee999f34b80a1463c334d02499
#
_cell.length_a   1.000
_cell.length_b   1.000
_cell.length_c   1.000
_cell.angle_alpha   90.00
_cell.angle_beta   90.00
_cell.angle_gamma   90.00
#
_symmetry.space_group_name_H-M   'P 1'
#
loop_
_entity.id
_entity.type
_entity.pdbx_description
1 polymer ?
#
loop_
_entity_poly.entity_id
_entity_poly.type
_entity_poly.pdbx_seq_one_letter_code
_entity_poly.pdbx_strand_id
1 'polypeptide(L)'
;MSCTAKSAPDFLKKSVIYQIFLRPFTPGGTLQSAFRMLPYLSELGADILYLCPPMVADDDVRLEFWSDRQKKCALNNPMNPYRLKDYYNVDPEYGTNEDLKKFVAGAHELGMRVILDLVYYHCGPTPVFLKEHPDFVVRDAEGRVKNG
;
A
#
# COMPACT_ATOMS: atom_id res chain seq x y z
N MET A 1 20.86 1.46 26.89
CA MET A 1 19.42 1.59 27.18
C MET A 1 18.76 0.28 26.81
N SER A 2 18.18 -0.45 27.77
CA SER A 2 17.40 -1.66 27.45
C SER A 2 16.06 -1.21 26.87
N CYS A 3 15.83 -1.51 25.60
CA CYS A 3 14.55 -1.25 24.98
C CYS A 3 13.62 -2.43 25.29
N THR A 4 12.73 -2.27 26.24
CA THR A 4 11.71 -3.28 26.54
C THR A 4 10.53 -3.06 25.60
N ALA A 5 10.19 -4.08 24.83
CA ALA A 5 9.00 -4.03 23.96
C ALA A 5 7.74 -3.79 24.80
N LYS A 6 6.88 -2.88 24.37
CA LYS A 6 5.57 -2.68 24.99
C LYS A 6 4.67 -3.89 24.71
N SER A 7 3.84 -4.26 25.68
CA SER A 7 2.81 -5.29 25.45
C SER A 7 1.85 -4.84 24.35
N ALA A 8 1.41 -5.79 23.53
CA ALA A 8 0.37 -5.51 22.53
C ALA A 8 -0.93 -5.05 23.23
N PRO A 9 -1.65 -4.08 22.68
CA PRO A 9 -2.97 -3.69 23.17
C PRO A 9 -3.92 -4.90 23.25
N ASP A 10 -4.77 -4.93 24.27
CA ASP A 10 -5.64 -6.10 24.51
C ASP A 10 -6.60 -6.40 23.35
N PHE A 11 -7.05 -5.36 22.64
CA PHE A 11 -7.93 -5.56 21.49
C PHE A 11 -7.24 -6.37 20.37
N LEU A 12 -5.93 -6.22 20.16
CA LEU A 12 -5.19 -6.98 19.13
C LEU A 12 -5.13 -8.47 19.41
N LYS A 13 -5.17 -8.87 20.68
CA LYS A 13 -5.03 -10.30 21.07
C LYS A 13 -6.17 -11.19 20.59
N LYS A 14 -7.33 -10.58 20.29
CA LYS A 14 -8.56 -11.30 19.90
C LYS A 14 -9.10 -10.83 18.55
N SER A 15 -8.44 -9.86 17.92
CA SER A 15 -8.93 -9.26 16.66
C SER A 15 -8.72 -10.19 15.49
N VAL A 16 -9.74 -10.29 14.66
CA VAL A 16 -9.68 -10.88 13.32
C VAL A 16 -9.24 -9.81 12.32
N ILE A 17 -8.12 -10.04 11.65
CA ILE A 17 -7.59 -9.15 10.61
C ILE A 17 -8.01 -9.70 9.26
N TYR A 18 -8.73 -8.89 8.48
CA TYR A 18 -9.11 -9.22 7.11
C TYR A 18 -8.27 -8.37 6.13
N GLN A 19 -7.49 -9.05 5.29
CA GLN A 19 -6.64 -8.38 4.30
C GLN A 19 -7.43 -8.10 3.02
N ILE A 20 -7.32 -6.87 2.54
CA ILE A 20 -7.96 -6.38 1.30
C ILE A 20 -6.89 -5.97 0.30
N PHE A 21 -6.85 -6.65 -0.84
CA PHE A 21 -6.14 -6.17 -2.02
C PHE A 21 -7.20 -5.62 -3.00
N LEU A 22 -7.29 -4.31 -3.15
CA LEU A 22 -8.42 -3.63 -3.81
C LEU A 22 -8.73 -4.16 -5.21
N ARG A 23 -7.71 -4.33 -6.04
CA ARG A 23 -7.88 -4.71 -7.45
C ARG A 23 -8.71 -5.98 -7.66
N PRO A 24 -8.44 -7.12 -6.98
CA PRO A 24 -9.24 -8.33 -7.11
C PRO A 24 -10.38 -8.45 -6.11
N PHE A 25 -10.49 -7.54 -5.13
CA PHE A 25 -11.44 -7.70 -4.01
C PHE A 25 -12.89 -7.64 -4.44
N THR A 26 -13.19 -6.77 -5.40
CA THR A 26 -14.53 -6.66 -5.99
C THR A 26 -14.41 -6.55 -7.51
N PRO A 27 -15.47 -6.82 -8.28
CA PRO A 27 -15.45 -6.59 -9.72
C PRO A 27 -15.09 -5.16 -10.14
N GLY A 28 -15.39 -4.17 -9.28
CA GLY A 28 -15.04 -2.77 -9.54
C GLY A 28 -13.61 -2.41 -9.16
N GLY A 29 -12.93 -3.19 -8.31
CA GLY A 29 -11.54 -2.99 -7.89
C GLY A 29 -11.23 -1.64 -7.20
N THR A 30 -12.24 -0.91 -6.73
CA THR A 30 -12.10 0.47 -6.21
C THR A 30 -12.44 0.56 -4.72
N LEU A 31 -11.99 1.64 -4.08
CA LEU A 31 -12.37 1.98 -2.70
C LEU A 31 -13.89 2.13 -2.55
N GLN A 32 -14.56 2.72 -3.55
CA GLN A 32 -16.00 2.87 -3.52
C GLN A 32 -16.73 1.50 -3.57
N SER A 33 -16.24 0.56 -4.36
CA SER A 33 -16.80 -0.79 -4.41
C SER A 33 -16.49 -1.58 -3.15
N ALA A 34 -15.28 -1.42 -2.57
CA ALA A 34 -14.90 -2.01 -1.29
C ALA A 34 -15.73 -1.44 -0.13
N PHE A 35 -16.04 -0.14 -0.15
CA PHE A 35 -16.92 0.50 0.85
C PHE A 35 -18.27 -0.20 0.97
N ARG A 36 -18.86 -0.61 -0.14
CA ARG A 36 -20.16 -1.33 -0.15
C ARG A 36 -20.07 -2.71 0.51
N MET A 37 -18.87 -3.26 0.64
CA MET A 37 -18.63 -4.56 1.29
C MET A 37 -18.43 -4.45 2.81
N LEU A 38 -18.31 -3.24 3.37
CA LEU A 38 -18.06 -3.04 4.80
C LEU A 38 -19.10 -3.73 5.71
N PRO A 39 -20.42 -3.65 5.44
CA PRO A 39 -21.40 -4.36 6.25
C PRO A 39 -21.17 -5.88 6.26
N TYR A 40 -20.89 -6.47 5.11
CA TYR A 40 -20.58 -7.89 4.99
C TYR A 40 -19.33 -8.27 5.79
N LEU A 41 -18.26 -7.47 5.73
CA LEU A 41 -17.03 -7.71 6.48
C LEU A 41 -17.24 -7.63 7.99
N SER A 42 -18.08 -6.71 8.43
CA SER A 42 -18.49 -6.58 9.84
C SER A 42 -19.29 -7.81 10.30
N GLU A 43 -20.26 -8.28 9.51
CA GLU A 43 -21.03 -9.49 9.78
C GLU A 43 -20.15 -10.75 9.79
N LEU A 44 -19.11 -10.79 8.95
CA LEU A 44 -18.11 -11.87 8.91
C LEU A 44 -17.26 -11.91 10.20
N GLY A 45 -17.27 -10.85 11.00
CA GLY A 45 -16.52 -10.74 12.24
C GLY A 45 -15.12 -10.17 12.07
N ALA A 46 -14.87 -9.39 11.01
CA ALA A 46 -13.60 -8.67 10.88
C ALA A 46 -13.54 -7.50 11.87
N ASP A 47 -12.48 -7.42 12.67
CA ASP A 47 -12.21 -6.32 13.59
C ASP A 47 -11.27 -5.27 12.99
N ILE A 48 -10.37 -5.72 12.12
CA ILE A 48 -9.34 -4.89 11.52
C ILE A 48 -9.29 -5.20 10.02
N LEU A 49 -9.40 -4.15 9.20
CA LEU A 49 -9.19 -4.24 7.76
C LEU A 49 -7.75 -3.84 7.44
N TYR A 50 -6.96 -4.79 6.91
CA TYR A 50 -5.61 -4.55 6.46
C TYR A 50 -5.63 -4.26 4.96
N LEU A 51 -5.46 -3.00 4.58
CA LEU A 51 -5.51 -2.55 3.20
C LEU A 51 -4.11 -2.60 2.59
N CYS A 52 -3.92 -3.47 1.58
CA CYS A 52 -2.69 -3.47 0.77
C CYS A 52 -2.45 -2.09 0.17
N PRO A 53 -1.21 -1.73 -0.22
CA PRO A 53 -0.86 -0.35 -0.54
C PRO A 53 -1.85 0.29 -1.53
N PRO A 54 -2.62 1.32 -1.12
CA PRO A 54 -3.58 1.98 -1.99
C PRO A 54 -3.00 3.19 -2.71
N MET A 55 -1.72 3.51 -2.47
CA MET A 55 -1.04 4.68 -3.01
C MET A 55 -0.62 4.45 -4.46
N VAL A 56 -0.28 5.55 -5.18
CA VAL A 56 0.05 5.48 -6.61
C VAL A 56 1.23 4.55 -6.86
N ALA A 57 1.00 3.50 -7.64
CA ALA A 57 2.04 2.60 -8.09
C ALA A 57 2.87 3.23 -9.22
N ASP A 58 4.15 2.83 -9.31
CA ASP A 58 5.03 3.26 -10.39
C ASP A 58 4.71 2.51 -11.68
N ASP A 59 4.47 3.25 -12.73
CA ASP A 59 4.08 2.78 -14.06
C ASP A 59 5.27 2.67 -15.04
N ASP A 60 6.49 2.91 -14.58
CA ASP A 60 7.68 2.83 -15.42
C ASP A 60 7.97 1.37 -15.83
N VAL A 61 8.01 1.15 -17.14
CA VAL A 61 8.19 -0.17 -17.76
C VAL A 61 9.59 -0.41 -18.35
N ARG A 62 10.50 0.55 -18.21
CA ARG A 62 11.84 0.46 -18.78
C ARG A 62 12.63 -0.73 -18.23
N LEU A 63 13.27 -1.50 -19.12
CA LEU A 63 14.03 -2.71 -18.78
C LEU A 63 15.19 -2.46 -17.81
N GLU A 64 15.75 -1.26 -17.78
CA GLU A 64 16.84 -0.89 -16.87
C GLU A 64 16.43 -1.00 -15.39
N PHE A 65 15.13 -0.80 -15.09
CA PHE A 65 14.56 -0.88 -13.74
C PHE A 65 13.98 -2.25 -13.41
N TRP A 66 14.10 -3.21 -14.30
CA TRP A 66 13.66 -4.57 -14.00
C TRP A 66 14.61 -5.26 -13.04
N SER A 67 14.07 -5.92 -12.04
CA SER A 67 14.83 -6.83 -11.19
C SER A 67 15.37 -8.02 -12.02
N ASP A 68 16.40 -8.68 -11.52
CA ASP A 68 16.96 -9.87 -12.17
C ASP A 68 15.93 -10.97 -12.37
N ARG A 69 14.97 -11.09 -11.43
CA ARG A 69 13.85 -12.03 -11.55
C ARG A 69 12.96 -11.67 -12.75
N GLN A 70 12.58 -10.41 -12.88
CA GLN A 70 11.76 -9.94 -14.01
C GLN A 70 12.47 -10.17 -15.35
N LYS A 71 13.77 -9.86 -15.43
CA LYS A 71 14.59 -10.11 -16.63
C LYS A 71 14.63 -11.59 -16.98
N LYS A 72 14.82 -12.48 -15.99
CA LYS A 72 14.86 -13.94 -16.21
C LYS A 72 13.52 -14.52 -16.64
N CYS A 73 12.41 -14.00 -16.11
CA CYS A 73 11.07 -14.48 -16.44
C CYS A 73 10.45 -13.79 -17.65
N ALA A 74 11.09 -12.74 -18.17
CA ALA A 74 10.54 -11.86 -19.22
C ALA A 74 9.13 -11.29 -18.86
N LEU A 75 8.83 -11.17 -17.57
CA LEU A 75 7.55 -10.67 -17.05
C LEU A 75 7.77 -9.39 -16.30
N ASN A 76 7.09 -8.33 -16.73
CA ASN A 76 6.93 -7.11 -15.96
C ASN A 76 5.55 -7.12 -15.29
N ASN A 77 5.48 -6.54 -14.10
CA ASN A 77 4.23 -6.21 -13.44
C ASN A 77 4.19 -4.69 -13.24
N PRO A 78 3.82 -3.93 -14.28
CA PRO A 78 3.56 -2.51 -14.13
C PRO A 78 2.40 -2.35 -13.14
N MET A 79 2.32 -1.23 -12.46
CA MET A 79 1.28 -0.99 -11.45
C MET A 79 1.33 -1.99 -10.26
N ASN A 80 2.51 -2.48 -9.93
CA ASN A 80 2.70 -3.26 -8.72
C ASN A 80 2.53 -2.33 -7.50
N PRO A 81 1.55 -2.54 -6.62
CA PRO A 81 1.26 -1.66 -5.49
C PRO A 81 2.41 -1.56 -4.48
N TYR A 82 3.39 -2.48 -4.55
CA TYR A 82 4.61 -2.43 -3.75
C TYR A 82 5.76 -1.67 -4.42
N ARG A 83 5.56 -1.08 -5.59
CA ARG A 83 6.49 -0.17 -6.28
C ARG A 83 5.90 1.22 -6.29
N LEU A 84 5.94 1.92 -5.14
CA LEU A 84 5.28 3.21 -4.99
C LEU A 84 6.01 4.32 -5.73
N LYS A 85 5.23 5.15 -6.42
CA LYS A 85 5.64 6.39 -7.08
C LYS A 85 5.28 7.61 -6.25
N ASP A 86 4.06 7.60 -5.69
CA ASP A 86 3.55 8.71 -4.88
C ASP A 86 2.96 8.17 -3.57
N TYR A 87 3.46 8.71 -2.46
CA TYR A 87 3.02 8.35 -1.11
C TYR A 87 1.92 9.28 -0.56
N TYR A 88 1.60 10.36 -1.29
CA TYR A 88 0.65 11.38 -0.84
C TYR A 88 -0.76 11.16 -1.38
N ASN A 89 -0.87 10.45 -2.50
CA ASN A 89 -2.11 10.28 -3.20
C ASN A 89 -2.49 8.82 -3.37
N VAL A 90 -3.79 8.55 -3.28
CA VAL A 90 -4.38 7.25 -3.64
C VAL A 90 -4.23 7.06 -5.16
N ASP A 91 -3.93 5.82 -5.57
CA ASP A 91 -3.84 5.47 -6.99
C ASP A 91 -5.20 5.73 -7.66
N PRO A 92 -5.22 6.48 -8.79
CA PRO A 92 -6.46 6.75 -9.53
C PRO A 92 -7.23 5.48 -9.95
N GLU A 93 -6.54 4.33 -10.06
CA GLU A 93 -7.19 3.03 -10.27
C GLU A 93 -8.17 2.70 -9.15
N TYR A 94 -7.85 3.08 -7.92
CA TYR A 94 -8.65 2.76 -6.73
C TYR A 94 -9.61 3.85 -6.32
N GLY A 95 -9.38 5.09 -6.78
CA GLY A 95 -10.21 6.25 -6.47
C GLY A 95 -9.41 7.46 -6.04
N THR A 96 -9.89 8.18 -5.03
CA THR A 96 -9.32 9.43 -4.54
C THR A 96 -8.96 9.35 -3.05
N ASN A 97 -8.20 10.34 -2.55
CA ASN A 97 -7.94 10.48 -1.11
C ASN A 97 -9.24 10.62 -0.31
N GLU A 98 -10.26 11.25 -0.87
CA GLU A 98 -11.57 11.39 -0.22
C GLU A 98 -12.32 10.05 -0.18
N ASP A 99 -12.15 9.19 -1.18
CA ASP A 99 -12.72 7.84 -1.16
C ASP A 99 -12.06 6.98 -0.08
N LEU A 100 -10.74 7.11 0.11
CA LEU A 100 -10.04 6.45 1.23
C LEU A 100 -10.54 6.94 2.59
N LYS A 101 -10.71 8.26 2.76
CA LYS A 101 -11.27 8.82 4.00
C LYS A 101 -12.67 8.29 4.28
N LYS A 102 -13.54 8.23 3.26
CA LYS A 102 -14.89 7.67 3.38
C LYS A 102 -14.86 6.20 3.75
N PHE A 103 -13.98 5.41 3.12
CA PHE A 103 -13.81 4.00 3.44
C PHE A 103 -13.40 3.81 4.91
N VAL A 104 -12.41 4.57 5.39
CA VAL A 104 -11.96 4.51 6.78
C VAL A 104 -13.08 4.93 7.76
N ALA A 105 -13.79 6.03 7.47
CA ALA A 105 -14.90 6.49 8.30
C ALA A 105 -16.01 5.43 8.38
N GLY A 106 -16.42 4.86 7.25
CA GLY A 106 -17.46 3.82 7.25
C GLY A 106 -17.02 2.53 7.95
N ALA A 107 -15.75 2.15 7.89
CA ALA A 107 -15.23 1.04 8.67
C ALA A 107 -15.33 1.33 10.18
N HIS A 108 -14.96 2.55 10.60
CA HIS A 108 -15.04 2.97 11.99
C HIS A 108 -16.49 3.02 12.52
N GLU A 109 -17.46 3.47 11.71
CA GLU A 109 -18.89 3.47 12.06
C GLU A 109 -19.40 2.05 12.35
N LEU A 110 -18.83 1.03 11.70
CA LEU A 110 -19.13 -0.39 11.92
C LEU A 110 -18.24 -1.03 13.00
N GLY A 111 -17.46 -0.25 13.75
CA GLY A 111 -16.59 -0.73 14.82
C GLY A 111 -15.27 -1.36 14.35
N MET A 112 -15.01 -1.43 13.05
CA MET A 112 -13.77 -1.96 12.51
C MET A 112 -12.66 -0.90 12.48
N ARG A 113 -11.41 -1.31 12.60
CA ARG A 113 -10.22 -0.47 12.41
C ARG A 113 -9.62 -0.69 11.02
N VAL A 114 -8.84 0.28 10.54
CA VAL A 114 -8.13 0.16 9.27
C VAL A 114 -6.63 0.28 9.50
N ILE A 115 -5.86 -0.62 8.91
CA ILE A 115 -4.40 -0.57 8.82
C ILE A 115 -4.03 -0.42 7.35
N LEU A 116 -3.15 0.54 7.05
CA LEU A 116 -2.59 0.71 5.72
C LEU A 116 -1.22 0.03 5.63
N ASP A 117 -1.02 -0.75 4.58
CA ASP A 117 0.30 -1.25 4.21
C ASP A 117 1.10 -0.11 3.54
N LEU A 118 2.20 0.30 4.16
CA LEU A 118 3.05 1.37 3.67
C LEU A 118 4.47 0.86 3.43
N VAL A 119 4.92 0.96 2.19
CA VAL A 119 6.21 0.45 1.73
C VAL A 119 7.28 1.53 1.90
N TYR A 120 8.00 1.50 3.04
CA TYR A 120 9.05 2.50 3.32
C TYR A 120 10.47 2.04 2.95
N TYR A 121 10.69 0.74 2.76
CA TYR A 121 12.03 0.22 2.49
C TYR A 121 12.53 0.51 1.08
N HIS A 122 11.64 0.53 0.11
CA HIS A 122 11.93 0.82 -1.30
C HIS A 122 10.78 1.57 -1.94
N CYS A 123 11.03 2.16 -3.10
CA CYS A 123 10.03 2.82 -3.93
C CYS A 123 10.13 2.33 -5.38
N GLY A 124 9.26 2.83 -6.24
CA GLY A 124 9.40 2.69 -7.68
C GLY A 124 10.60 3.50 -8.22
N PRO A 125 10.94 3.35 -9.51
CA PRO A 125 12.08 4.05 -10.10
C PRO A 125 11.88 5.55 -10.31
N THR A 126 10.63 6.03 -10.29
CA THR A 126 10.30 7.45 -10.56
C THR A 126 9.49 8.11 -9.44
N PRO A 127 9.96 8.06 -8.16
CA PRO A 127 9.19 8.59 -7.04
C PRO A 127 9.08 10.11 -7.12
N VAL A 128 7.87 10.62 -6.86
CA VAL A 128 7.58 12.07 -6.95
C VAL A 128 8.39 12.90 -5.95
N PHE A 129 8.71 12.35 -4.78
CA PHE A 129 9.47 13.03 -3.74
C PHE A 129 10.94 13.29 -4.13
N LEU A 130 11.47 12.61 -5.15
CA LEU A 130 12.89 12.69 -5.51
C LEU A 130 13.34 14.10 -5.89
N LYS A 131 12.42 14.94 -6.36
CA LYS A 131 12.69 16.34 -6.70
C LYS A 131 12.90 17.22 -5.47
N GLU A 132 12.12 16.98 -4.40
CA GLU A 132 12.14 17.76 -3.17
C GLU A 132 13.12 17.18 -2.14
N HIS A 133 13.25 15.85 -2.14
CA HIS A 133 14.06 15.09 -1.19
C HIS A 133 15.00 14.11 -1.90
N PRO A 134 16.02 14.60 -2.63
CA PRO A 134 16.97 13.74 -3.35
C PRO A 134 17.85 12.90 -2.40
N ASP A 135 17.88 13.24 -1.13
CA ASP A 135 18.58 12.56 -0.04
C ASP A 135 17.83 11.33 0.51
N PHE A 136 16.56 11.16 0.16
CA PHE A 136 15.77 9.98 0.61
C PHE A 136 16.12 8.69 -0.12
N VAL A 137 16.93 8.75 -1.17
CA VAL A 137 17.36 7.58 -1.93
C VAL A 137 18.84 7.28 -1.72
N VAL A 138 19.15 6.00 -1.62
CA VAL A 138 20.53 5.54 -1.54
C VAL A 138 21.19 5.69 -2.92
N ARG A 139 22.42 6.24 -2.93
CA ARG A 139 23.21 6.40 -4.16
C ARG A 139 24.47 5.55 -4.11
N ASP A 140 24.94 5.16 -5.29
CA ASP A 140 26.23 4.51 -5.46
C ASP A 140 27.41 5.52 -5.39
N ALA A 141 28.63 5.03 -5.53
CA ALA A 141 29.83 5.85 -5.50
C ALA A 141 29.90 6.89 -6.65
N GLU A 142 29.19 6.63 -7.74
CA GLU A 142 29.06 7.52 -8.91
C GLU A 142 27.88 8.47 -8.80
N GLY A 143 27.15 8.47 -7.67
CA GLY A 143 26.01 9.35 -7.39
C GLY A 143 24.69 8.93 -8.05
N ARG A 144 24.62 7.74 -8.67
CA ARG A 144 23.40 7.21 -9.29
C ARG A 144 22.51 6.57 -8.22
N VAL A 145 21.18 6.69 -8.38
CA VAL A 145 20.24 6.01 -7.50
C VAL A 145 20.47 4.50 -7.54
N LYS A 146 20.69 3.91 -6.38
CA LYS A 146 20.91 2.47 -6.25
C LYS A 146 19.58 1.75 -6.39
N ASN A 147 19.48 0.89 -7.40
CA ASN A 147 18.36 -0.04 -7.52
C ASN A 147 18.53 -1.19 -6.52
N GLY A 148 17.45 -1.57 -5.84
CA GLY A 148 17.41 -2.67 -4.89
C GLY A 148 17.35 -4.04 -5.55
#